data_1e288409a81d31445fda468c65c0ea2e
#
_entry.id   1e288409a81d31445fda468c65c0ea2e
#
_cell.length_a   1.000
_cell.length_b   1.000
_cell.length_c   1.000
_cell.angle_alpha   90.00
_cell.angle_beta   90.00
_cell.angle_gamma   90.00
#
_symmetry.space_group_name_H-M   'P 1'
#
loop_
_entity.id
_entity.type
_entity.pdbx_description
1 polymer ?
#
loop_
_entity_poly.entity_id
_entity_poly.type
_entity_poly.pdbx_seq_one_letter_code
_entity_poly.pdbx_strand_id
1 'polypeptide(L)'
;IAPMSFIPAAERYNLMPTIDRWVVRTTLGKLREAQGPAAKPPFRVTINLSGQSLTDEHFLDFVLGQFRDCDLDGESVCFEITETAAITNLSRARTFIAALREMGCRFALDDFGSGLSSFGYLKGLQVEYIKIDGAFVKDMVNDELDCAMVDSINQIGHVMGLKTIAEFAESEAIVAELRRLGVDYAQGYAIAREEPLDEVLRRNVRTADRGSRVRGQGDR
;
A
#
# COMPACT_ATOMS: atom_id res chain seq x y z
N ILE A 1 -21.23 0.44 0.82
CA ILE A 1 -21.13 1.92 0.92
C ILE A 1 -19.72 2.28 0.45
N ALA A 2 -19.62 3.16 -0.55
CA ALA A 2 -18.33 3.58 -1.08
C ALA A 2 -17.55 4.40 -0.02
N PRO A 3 -16.20 4.23 0.07
CA PRO A 3 -15.37 4.94 1.05
C PRO A 3 -15.58 6.47 1.05
N MET A 4 -15.61 7.08 -0.12
CA MET A 4 -15.81 8.53 -0.29
C MET A 4 -17.17 9.04 0.28
N SER A 5 -18.13 8.15 0.53
CA SER A 5 -19.42 8.53 1.10
C SER A 5 -19.39 8.73 2.62
N PHE A 6 -18.38 8.16 3.32
CA PHE A 6 -18.32 8.24 4.79
C PHE A 6 -16.98 8.70 5.34
N ILE A 7 -15.85 8.50 4.63
CA ILE A 7 -14.51 8.88 5.11
C ILE A 7 -14.44 10.37 5.50
N PRO A 8 -14.94 11.35 4.69
CA PRO A 8 -14.86 12.76 5.08
C PRO A 8 -15.61 13.08 6.38
N ALA A 9 -16.72 12.38 6.63
CA ALA A 9 -17.46 12.50 7.89
C ALA A 9 -16.69 11.85 9.04
N ALA A 10 -16.11 10.66 8.82
CA ALA A 10 -15.31 9.96 9.82
C ALA A 10 -14.08 10.77 10.24
N GLU A 11 -13.41 11.41 9.32
CA GLU A 11 -12.28 12.32 9.58
C GLU A 11 -12.73 13.53 10.42
N ARG A 12 -13.82 14.18 10.02
CA ARG A 12 -14.38 15.33 10.73
C ARG A 12 -14.74 15.02 12.19
N TYR A 13 -15.22 13.81 12.46
CA TYR A 13 -15.65 13.37 13.80
C TYR A 13 -14.59 12.53 14.54
N ASN A 14 -13.35 12.49 14.06
CA ASN A 14 -12.24 11.71 14.63
C ASN A 14 -12.56 10.22 14.82
N LEU A 15 -13.28 9.61 13.89
CA LEU A 15 -13.64 8.20 13.91
C LEU A 15 -12.63 7.31 13.17
N MET A 16 -11.70 7.90 12.43
CA MET A 16 -10.73 7.14 11.62
C MET A 16 -9.90 6.15 12.45
N PRO A 17 -9.41 6.47 13.66
CA PRO A 17 -8.67 5.48 14.44
C PRO A 17 -9.49 4.23 14.81
N THR A 18 -10.81 4.37 14.95
CA THR A 18 -11.69 3.22 15.19
C THR A 18 -11.89 2.39 13.91
N ILE A 19 -12.03 3.06 12.77
CA ILE A 19 -12.17 2.42 11.45
C ILE A 19 -10.87 1.69 11.11
N ASP A 20 -9.72 2.33 11.26
CA ASP A 20 -8.41 1.75 10.94
C ASP A 20 -8.13 0.53 11.84
N ARG A 21 -8.49 0.58 13.13
CA ARG A 21 -8.42 -0.60 14.02
C ARG A 21 -9.28 -1.75 13.51
N TRP A 22 -10.48 -1.46 13.04
CA TRP A 22 -11.36 -2.48 12.48
C TRP A 22 -10.77 -3.07 11.20
N VAL A 23 -10.25 -2.23 10.29
CA VAL A 23 -9.62 -2.67 9.03
C VAL A 23 -8.40 -3.54 9.32
N VAL A 24 -7.48 -3.10 10.17
CA VAL A 24 -6.28 -3.86 10.55
C VAL A 24 -6.67 -5.23 11.12
N ARG A 25 -7.54 -5.26 12.15
CA ARG A 25 -7.98 -6.50 12.78
C ARG A 25 -8.62 -7.46 11.77
N THR A 26 -9.52 -6.94 10.94
CA THR A 26 -10.24 -7.76 9.94
C THR A 26 -9.30 -8.30 8.88
N THR A 27 -8.38 -7.48 8.38
CA THR A 27 -7.44 -7.89 7.33
C THR A 27 -6.45 -8.92 7.85
N LEU A 28 -5.84 -8.70 9.03
CA LEU A 28 -4.90 -9.66 9.61
C LEU A 28 -5.59 -10.97 10.00
N GLY A 29 -6.81 -10.91 10.55
CA GLY A 29 -7.60 -12.12 10.83
C GLY A 29 -7.87 -12.94 9.58
N LYS A 30 -8.31 -12.32 8.49
CA LYS A 30 -8.53 -12.99 7.20
C LYS A 30 -7.25 -13.53 6.57
N LEU A 31 -6.14 -12.80 6.68
CA LEU A 31 -4.83 -13.29 6.23
C LEU A 31 -4.44 -14.57 7.01
N ARG A 32 -4.60 -14.56 8.32
CA ARG A 32 -4.33 -15.75 9.15
C ARG A 32 -5.18 -16.95 8.75
N GLU A 33 -6.48 -16.75 8.56
CA GLU A 33 -7.40 -17.81 8.12
C GLU A 33 -7.00 -18.38 6.75
N ALA A 34 -6.54 -17.51 5.82
CA ALA A 34 -6.17 -17.91 4.48
C ALA A 34 -4.81 -18.62 4.39
N GLN A 35 -3.84 -18.24 5.23
CA GLN A 35 -2.47 -18.76 5.15
C GLN A 35 -2.34 -20.22 5.65
N GLY A 36 -3.20 -20.66 6.56
CA GLY A 36 -2.96 -21.91 7.25
C GLY A 36 -1.63 -21.92 8.03
N PRO A 37 -1.27 -23.02 8.72
CA PRO A 37 -0.14 -23.04 9.66
C PRO A 37 1.27 -23.02 9.04
N ALA A 38 1.45 -23.03 7.73
CA ALA A 38 2.76 -23.31 7.14
C ALA A 38 3.17 -22.49 5.88
N ALA A 39 2.36 -21.58 5.35
CA ALA A 39 2.65 -20.97 4.07
C ALA A 39 2.62 -19.43 4.12
N LYS A 40 3.74 -18.79 3.75
CA LYS A 40 3.73 -17.34 3.42
C LYS A 40 2.85 -17.14 2.18
N PRO A 41 1.95 -16.14 2.17
CA PRO A 41 1.17 -15.85 0.97
C PRO A 41 2.12 -15.35 -0.14
N PRO A 42 1.85 -15.73 -1.39
CA PRO A 42 2.65 -15.28 -2.54
C PRO A 42 2.36 -13.82 -2.93
N PHE A 43 1.59 -13.10 -2.14
CA PHE A 43 1.15 -11.73 -2.37
C PHE A 43 1.24 -10.92 -1.07
N ARG A 44 1.19 -9.63 -1.21
CA ARG A 44 1.13 -8.67 -0.09
C ARG A 44 -0.20 -7.96 -0.12
N VAL A 45 -0.78 -7.74 1.08
CA VAL A 45 -1.98 -6.93 1.24
C VAL A 45 -1.57 -5.53 1.67
N THR A 46 -2.15 -4.51 1.05
CA THR A 46 -1.97 -3.12 1.47
C THR A 46 -3.10 -2.70 2.41
N ILE A 47 -2.77 -1.88 3.40
CA ILE A 47 -3.71 -1.33 4.39
C ILE A 47 -3.48 0.17 4.48
N ASN A 48 -4.48 0.95 4.07
CA ASN A 48 -4.46 2.40 4.24
C ASN A 48 -4.59 2.79 5.72
N LEU A 49 -3.80 3.77 6.14
CA LEU A 49 -3.83 4.35 7.47
C LEU A 49 -4.08 5.84 7.42
N SER A 50 -5.00 6.31 8.23
CA SER A 50 -5.28 7.73 8.37
C SER A 50 -4.21 8.47 9.17
N GLY A 51 -4.05 9.77 8.90
CA GLY A 51 -3.18 10.63 9.71
C GLY A 51 -3.60 10.71 11.18
N GLN A 52 -4.90 10.54 11.48
CA GLN A 52 -5.42 10.49 12.84
C GLN A 52 -4.91 9.28 13.61
N SER A 53 -4.81 8.12 12.96
CA SER A 53 -4.26 6.90 13.57
C SER A 53 -2.77 7.02 13.88
N LEU A 54 -2.00 7.73 13.07
CA LEU A 54 -0.57 8.01 13.35
C LEU A 54 -0.37 8.88 14.59
N THR A 55 -1.37 9.69 14.96
CA THR A 55 -1.31 10.57 16.13
C THR A 55 -1.89 9.93 17.39
N ASP A 56 -2.60 8.83 17.26
CA ASP A 56 -3.17 8.06 18.38
C ASP A 56 -2.04 7.28 19.11
N GLU A 57 -1.83 7.59 20.39
CA GLU A 57 -0.73 7.04 21.19
C GLU A 57 -0.81 5.52 21.40
N HIS A 58 -2.01 4.94 21.30
CA HIS A 58 -2.23 3.51 21.51
C HIS A 58 -2.36 2.72 20.19
N PHE A 59 -2.30 3.40 19.04
CA PHE A 59 -2.53 2.73 17.77
C PHE A 59 -1.38 1.79 17.39
N LEU A 60 -0.15 2.20 17.61
CA LEU A 60 1.04 1.36 17.36
C LEU A 60 0.99 0.07 18.19
N ASP A 61 0.75 0.21 19.50
CA ASP A 61 0.67 -0.95 20.41
C ASP A 61 -0.46 -1.90 20.00
N PHE A 62 -1.59 -1.34 19.57
CA PHE A 62 -2.70 -2.12 19.03
C PHE A 62 -2.27 -2.93 17.80
N VAL A 63 -1.61 -2.29 16.81
CA VAL A 63 -1.17 -2.99 15.58
C VAL A 63 -0.17 -4.09 15.90
N LEU A 64 0.83 -3.80 16.73
CA LEU A 64 1.81 -4.79 17.19
C LEU A 64 1.14 -5.97 17.93
N GLY A 65 0.10 -5.69 18.73
CA GLY A 65 -0.72 -6.70 19.39
C GLY A 65 -1.42 -7.60 18.37
N GLN A 66 -2.05 -7.02 17.35
CA GLN A 66 -2.76 -7.79 16.32
C GLN A 66 -1.84 -8.74 15.54
N PHE A 67 -0.61 -8.35 15.22
CA PHE A 67 0.36 -9.25 14.59
C PHE A 67 0.72 -10.43 15.50
N ARG A 68 0.95 -10.18 16.79
CA ARG A 68 1.22 -11.25 17.78
C ARG A 68 0.05 -12.19 17.94
N ASP A 69 -1.17 -11.65 18.08
CA ASP A 69 -2.40 -12.44 18.27
C ASP A 69 -2.70 -13.32 17.05
N CYS A 70 -2.39 -12.84 15.85
CA CYS A 70 -2.60 -13.57 14.61
C CYS A 70 -1.42 -14.49 14.24
N ASP A 71 -0.27 -14.41 14.93
CA ASP A 71 0.96 -15.14 14.58
C ASP A 71 1.32 -14.96 13.09
N LEU A 72 1.32 -13.71 12.64
CA LEU A 72 1.58 -13.33 11.25
C LEU A 72 2.96 -12.67 11.11
N ASP A 73 3.63 -13.00 10.01
CA ASP A 73 4.81 -12.29 9.54
C ASP A 73 4.41 -10.99 8.84
N GLY A 74 5.05 -9.89 9.22
CA GLY A 74 4.80 -8.57 8.63
C GLY A 74 5.10 -8.49 7.13
N GLU A 75 5.93 -9.39 6.57
CA GLU A 75 6.27 -9.40 5.13
C GLU A 75 5.05 -9.46 4.20
N SER A 76 3.92 -9.98 4.72
CA SER A 76 2.66 -10.07 3.98
C SER A 76 1.87 -8.77 3.94
N VAL A 77 2.30 -7.74 4.68
CA VAL A 77 1.55 -6.49 4.85
C VAL A 77 2.38 -5.29 4.42
N CYS A 78 1.74 -4.40 3.68
CA CYS A 78 2.23 -3.07 3.38
C CYS A 78 1.23 -2.05 3.93
N PHE A 79 1.69 -1.08 4.71
CA PHE A 79 0.86 0.03 5.14
C PHE A 79 1.02 1.20 4.18
N GLU A 80 -0.11 1.85 3.83
CA GLU A 80 -0.14 3.04 3.00
C GLU A 80 -0.47 4.26 3.87
N ILE A 81 0.34 5.30 3.79
CA ILE A 81 0.21 6.55 4.54
C ILE A 81 0.28 7.69 3.53
N THR A 82 -0.70 8.59 3.51
CA THR A 82 -0.64 9.74 2.60
C THR A 82 0.56 10.63 2.88
N GLU A 83 1.11 11.24 1.84
CA GLU A 83 2.21 12.20 1.95
C GLU A 83 1.92 13.28 2.99
N THR A 84 0.74 13.87 2.93
CA THR A 84 0.29 14.91 3.87
C THR A 84 0.28 14.45 5.32
N ALA A 85 -0.21 13.23 5.58
CA ALA A 85 -0.23 12.66 6.94
C ALA A 85 1.18 12.42 7.48
N ALA A 86 2.08 11.89 6.65
CA ALA A 86 3.46 11.64 7.01
C ALA A 86 4.24 12.92 7.34
N ILE A 87 4.05 13.99 6.54
CA ILE A 87 4.73 15.27 6.74
C ILE A 87 4.21 15.98 7.99
N THR A 88 2.89 16.05 8.16
CA THR A 88 2.26 16.73 9.30
C THR A 88 2.74 16.17 10.64
N ASN A 89 3.04 14.88 10.70
CA ASN A 89 3.45 14.19 11.92
C ASN A 89 4.73 13.36 11.72
N LEU A 90 5.76 13.96 11.12
CA LEU A 90 6.95 13.26 10.63
C LEU A 90 7.67 12.41 11.68
N SER A 91 7.80 12.89 12.92
CA SER A 91 8.44 12.13 13.99
C SER A 91 7.63 10.89 14.39
N ARG A 92 6.30 11.01 14.49
CA ARG A 92 5.41 9.89 14.81
C ARG A 92 5.37 8.88 13.66
N ALA A 93 5.28 9.35 12.42
CA ALA A 93 5.35 8.50 11.24
C ALA A 93 6.65 7.67 11.21
N ARG A 94 7.80 8.30 11.47
CA ARG A 94 9.11 7.62 11.57
C ARG A 94 9.14 6.53 12.64
N THR A 95 8.65 6.84 13.84
CA THR A 95 8.60 5.85 14.93
C THR A 95 7.68 4.68 14.58
N PHE A 96 6.51 4.96 14.02
CA PHE A 96 5.54 3.95 13.60
C PHE A 96 6.11 3.04 12.49
N ILE A 97 6.68 3.65 11.45
CA ILE A 97 7.32 2.92 10.35
C ILE A 97 8.47 2.04 10.87
N ALA A 98 9.37 2.60 11.67
CA ALA A 98 10.52 1.85 12.19
C ALA A 98 10.08 0.62 12.99
N ALA A 99 9.13 0.77 13.92
CA ALA A 99 8.66 -0.33 14.76
C ALA A 99 8.00 -1.47 13.95
N LEU A 100 7.17 -1.15 12.95
CA LEU A 100 6.52 -2.18 12.15
C LEU A 100 7.44 -2.79 11.09
N ARG A 101 8.46 -2.06 10.64
CA ARG A 101 9.51 -2.62 9.78
C ARG A 101 10.36 -3.67 10.50
N GLU A 102 10.58 -3.54 11.79
CA GLU A 102 11.25 -4.59 12.60
C GLU A 102 10.45 -5.92 12.58
N MET A 103 9.13 -5.85 12.38
CA MET A 103 8.27 -7.01 12.18
C MET A 103 8.23 -7.51 10.72
N GLY A 104 8.93 -6.85 9.80
CA GLY A 104 8.95 -7.19 8.38
C GLY A 104 7.91 -6.46 7.51
N CYS A 105 7.05 -5.61 8.09
CA CYS A 105 6.09 -4.82 7.33
C CYS A 105 6.77 -3.86 6.36
N ARG A 106 6.12 -3.57 5.25
CA ARG A 106 6.54 -2.54 4.29
C ARG A 106 5.62 -1.34 4.33
N PHE A 107 6.08 -0.26 3.74
CA PHE A 107 5.37 1.01 3.71
C PHE A 107 5.35 1.61 2.31
N ALA A 108 4.21 2.19 1.96
CA ALA A 108 4.03 3.03 0.78
C ALA A 108 3.64 4.44 1.21
N LEU A 109 4.21 5.43 0.55
CA LEU A 109 3.79 6.82 0.67
C LEU A 109 2.77 7.11 -0.42
N ASP A 110 1.55 7.43 -0.02
CA ASP A 110 0.38 7.59 -0.89
C ASP A 110 0.14 9.05 -1.29
N ASP A 111 -0.62 9.28 -2.36
CA ASP A 111 -0.95 10.60 -2.94
C ASP A 111 0.28 11.48 -3.22
N PHE A 112 1.39 10.86 -3.62
CA PHE A 112 2.65 11.57 -3.75
C PHE A 112 2.67 12.54 -4.93
N GLY A 113 3.10 13.79 -4.64
CA GLY A 113 3.22 14.87 -5.61
C GLY A 113 2.04 15.85 -5.59
N SER A 114 0.90 15.52 -4.94
CA SER A 114 -0.24 16.43 -4.80
C SER A 114 0.04 17.60 -3.83
N GLY A 115 1.08 17.50 -2.99
CA GLY A 115 1.45 18.48 -1.98
C GLY A 115 2.57 19.44 -2.41
N LEU A 116 2.78 20.52 -1.64
CA LEU A 116 3.85 21.52 -1.84
C LEU A 116 5.19 21.07 -1.21
N SER A 117 5.52 19.80 -1.23
CA SER A 117 6.57 19.26 -0.40
C SER A 117 7.95 19.32 -1.04
N SER A 118 8.96 19.67 -0.26
CA SER A 118 10.35 19.40 -0.63
C SER A 118 10.65 17.92 -0.41
N PHE A 119 11.25 17.21 -1.35
CA PHE A 119 11.64 15.79 -1.24
C PHE A 119 12.63 15.48 -0.09
N GLY A 120 13.05 16.51 0.66
CA GLY A 120 14.02 16.35 1.74
C GLY A 120 13.56 15.45 2.91
N TYR A 121 12.26 15.40 3.20
CA TYR A 121 11.71 14.57 4.27
C TYR A 121 11.76 13.07 3.95
N LEU A 122 11.71 12.71 2.64
CA LEU A 122 11.79 11.32 2.18
C LEU A 122 13.06 10.61 2.65
N LYS A 123 14.19 11.32 2.70
CA LYS A 123 15.46 10.76 3.20
C LYS A 123 15.37 10.20 4.61
N GLY A 124 14.39 10.64 5.37
CA GLY A 124 14.19 10.19 6.75
C GLY A 124 13.01 9.25 6.95
N LEU A 125 12.24 8.96 5.89
CA LEU A 125 11.18 7.97 5.90
C LEU A 125 11.70 6.68 5.28
N GLN A 126 11.60 5.59 6.04
CA GLN A 126 12.03 4.27 5.59
C GLN A 126 10.86 3.55 4.90
N VAL A 127 10.45 4.05 3.74
CA VAL A 127 9.39 3.44 2.92
C VAL A 127 9.99 2.65 1.75
N GLU A 128 9.28 1.71 1.20
CA GLU A 128 9.68 0.92 0.05
C GLU A 128 9.03 1.39 -1.25
N TYR A 129 7.87 2.04 -1.13
CA TYR A 129 7.07 2.44 -2.29
C TYR A 129 6.68 3.91 -2.23
N ILE A 130 6.56 4.52 -3.40
CA ILE A 130 5.88 5.80 -3.63
C ILE A 130 4.71 5.52 -4.58
N LYS A 131 3.50 5.95 -4.20
CA LYS A 131 2.33 5.90 -5.06
C LYS A 131 2.15 7.27 -5.70
N ILE A 132 2.21 7.31 -7.02
CA ILE A 132 2.06 8.54 -7.81
C ILE A 132 0.57 8.86 -7.86
N ASP A 133 0.21 10.07 -7.39
CA ASP A 133 -1.17 10.52 -7.32
C ASP A 133 -1.88 10.39 -8.66
N GLY A 134 -3.08 9.83 -8.62
CA GLY A 134 -3.93 9.64 -9.77
C GLY A 134 -4.31 10.92 -10.52
N ALA A 135 -4.20 12.09 -9.88
CA ALA A 135 -4.43 13.37 -10.53
C ALA A 135 -3.50 13.56 -11.73
N PHE A 136 -2.23 13.11 -11.64
CA PHE A 136 -1.27 13.18 -12.74
C PHE A 136 -1.41 12.00 -13.72
N VAL A 137 -1.82 10.83 -13.24
CA VAL A 137 -1.85 9.62 -14.06
C VAL A 137 -3.02 9.61 -15.04
N LYS A 138 -4.18 10.13 -14.64
CA LYS A 138 -5.42 10.09 -15.43
C LYS A 138 -5.28 10.73 -16.80
N ASP A 139 -4.64 11.88 -16.87
CA ASP A 139 -4.56 12.69 -18.07
C ASP A 139 -3.20 12.65 -18.77
N MET A 140 -2.22 11.90 -18.24
CA MET A 140 -0.83 11.86 -18.70
C MET A 140 -0.63 11.54 -20.19
N VAL A 141 -1.59 10.88 -20.84
CA VAL A 141 -1.53 10.57 -22.28
C VAL A 141 -1.87 11.79 -23.12
N ASN A 142 -2.65 12.72 -22.59
CA ASN A 142 -3.16 13.90 -23.29
C ASN A 142 -2.54 15.21 -22.77
N ASP A 143 -1.88 15.19 -21.63
CA ASP A 143 -1.24 16.34 -20.99
C ASP A 143 0.26 16.08 -20.79
N GLU A 144 1.09 16.85 -21.49
CA GLU A 144 2.57 16.75 -21.41
C GLU A 144 3.10 17.10 -20.02
N LEU A 145 2.43 18.01 -19.28
CA LEU A 145 2.84 18.39 -17.94
C LEU A 145 2.60 17.23 -16.96
N ASP A 146 1.44 16.60 -17.02
CA ASP A 146 1.11 15.45 -16.18
C ASP A 146 2.07 14.29 -16.47
N CYS A 147 2.35 14.02 -17.75
CA CYS A 147 3.34 13.01 -18.15
C CYS A 147 4.73 13.34 -17.57
N ALA A 148 5.18 14.58 -17.64
CA ALA A 148 6.46 15.01 -17.09
C ALA A 148 6.49 14.92 -15.55
N MET A 149 5.37 15.18 -14.87
CA MET A 149 5.24 14.99 -13.42
C MET A 149 5.39 13.52 -13.04
N VAL A 150 4.68 12.61 -13.71
CA VAL A 150 4.80 11.15 -13.49
C VAL A 150 6.25 10.70 -13.71
N ASP A 151 6.89 11.10 -14.80
CA ASP A 151 8.29 10.76 -15.10
C ASP A 151 9.25 11.29 -14.03
N SER A 152 9.08 12.54 -13.61
CA SER A 152 9.92 13.16 -12.59
C SER A 152 9.81 12.44 -11.23
N ILE A 153 8.60 12.10 -10.81
CA ILE A 153 8.36 11.37 -9.56
C ILE A 153 8.97 9.96 -9.66
N ASN A 154 8.79 9.29 -10.80
CA ASN A 154 9.36 7.97 -11.05
C ASN A 154 10.90 7.99 -10.94
N GLN A 155 11.55 8.93 -11.61
CA GLN A 155 13.01 9.09 -11.57
C GLN A 155 13.52 9.39 -10.16
N ILE A 156 12.86 10.28 -9.41
CA ILE A 156 13.22 10.62 -8.02
C ILE A 156 13.07 9.36 -7.14
N GLY A 157 11.96 8.64 -7.26
CA GLY A 157 11.75 7.38 -6.54
C GLY A 157 12.89 6.39 -6.78
N HIS A 158 13.27 6.16 -8.03
CA HIS A 158 14.34 5.25 -8.39
C HIS A 158 15.73 5.71 -7.88
N VAL A 159 16.04 7.00 -7.97
CA VAL A 159 17.29 7.55 -7.41
C VAL A 159 17.37 7.33 -5.89
N MET A 160 16.24 7.33 -5.21
CA MET A 160 16.15 7.06 -3.78
C MET A 160 16.10 5.55 -3.43
N GLY A 161 16.12 4.67 -4.43
CA GLY A 161 16.02 3.22 -4.24
C GLY A 161 14.62 2.72 -3.91
N LEU A 162 13.58 3.53 -4.17
CA LEU A 162 12.18 3.21 -3.95
C LEU A 162 11.56 2.61 -5.22
N LYS A 163 10.49 1.86 -5.05
CA LYS A 163 9.63 1.41 -6.15
C LYS A 163 8.45 2.36 -6.32
N THR A 164 8.02 2.54 -7.56
CA THR A 164 6.92 3.45 -7.89
C THR A 164 5.65 2.67 -8.28
N ILE A 165 4.51 3.19 -7.87
CA ILE A 165 3.18 2.65 -8.16
C ILE A 165 2.35 3.79 -8.74
N ALA A 166 1.91 3.70 -9.98
CA ALA A 166 0.98 4.68 -10.54
C ALA A 166 -0.47 4.29 -10.20
N GLU A 167 -1.23 5.25 -9.66
CA GLU A 167 -2.64 5.06 -9.37
C GLU A 167 -3.53 5.43 -10.56
N PHE A 168 -4.80 5.01 -10.52
CA PHE A 168 -5.80 5.33 -11.54
C PHE A 168 -5.36 5.02 -12.99
N ALA A 169 -4.64 3.91 -13.19
CA ALA A 169 -4.37 3.38 -14.54
C ALA A 169 -5.67 2.82 -15.12
N GLU A 170 -6.47 3.69 -15.76
CA GLU A 170 -7.85 3.38 -16.20
C GLU A 170 -7.95 2.94 -17.66
N SER A 171 -6.88 3.06 -18.46
CA SER A 171 -6.85 2.69 -19.87
C SER A 171 -5.56 1.98 -20.26
N GLU A 172 -5.62 1.16 -21.32
CA GLU A 172 -4.44 0.52 -21.92
C GLU A 172 -3.41 1.54 -22.41
N ALA A 173 -3.85 2.72 -22.87
CA ALA A 173 -2.95 3.80 -23.30
C ALA A 173 -2.12 4.31 -22.12
N ILE A 174 -2.75 4.55 -20.95
CA ILE A 174 -2.04 4.92 -19.72
C ILE A 174 -1.06 3.82 -19.32
N VAL A 175 -1.48 2.56 -19.32
CA VAL A 175 -0.62 1.43 -18.95
C VAL A 175 0.59 1.32 -19.90
N ALA A 176 0.40 1.55 -21.20
CA ALA A 176 1.50 1.55 -22.17
C ALA A 176 2.50 2.68 -21.89
N GLU A 177 2.00 3.88 -21.56
CA GLU A 177 2.85 5.03 -21.26
C GLU A 177 3.61 4.85 -19.94
N LEU A 178 2.97 4.33 -18.88
CA LEU A 178 3.62 3.97 -17.63
C LEU A 178 4.76 2.95 -17.82
N ARG A 179 4.54 1.95 -18.70
CA ARG A 179 5.59 0.99 -19.08
C ARG A 179 6.75 1.67 -19.83
N ARG A 180 6.45 2.61 -20.72
CA ARG A 180 7.47 3.38 -21.45
C ARG A 180 8.34 4.21 -20.49
N LEU A 181 7.73 4.82 -19.47
CA LEU A 181 8.43 5.58 -18.43
C LEU A 181 9.18 4.69 -17.42
N GLY A 182 8.94 3.37 -17.44
CA GLY A 182 9.58 2.43 -16.52
C GLY A 182 9.02 2.48 -15.09
N VAL A 183 7.75 2.87 -14.91
CA VAL A 183 7.07 2.78 -13.63
C VAL A 183 6.95 1.32 -13.21
N ASP A 184 7.28 1.00 -11.94
CA ASP A 184 7.41 -0.39 -11.48
C ASP A 184 6.07 -1.13 -11.40
N TYR A 185 5.01 -0.43 -10.93
CA TYR A 185 3.67 -1.00 -10.73
C TYR A 185 2.59 -0.02 -11.15
N ALA A 186 1.42 -0.56 -11.47
CA ALA A 186 0.23 0.23 -11.77
C ALA A 186 -0.99 -0.35 -11.06
N GLN A 187 -1.88 0.53 -10.59
CA GLN A 187 -3.15 0.22 -9.96
C GLN A 187 -4.26 1.01 -10.64
N GLY A 188 -5.37 0.35 -10.99
CA GLY A 188 -6.53 0.99 -11.61
C GLY A 188 -7.37 0.00 -12.41
N TYR A 189 -8.45 0.49 -13.00
CA TYR A 189 -9.46 -0.36 -13.66
C TYR A 189 -8.97 -1.05 -14.94
N ALA A 190 -7.90 -0.57 -15.56
CA ALA A 190 -7.26 -1.29 -16.66
C ALA A 190 -6.46 -2.51 -16.18
N ILE A 191 -6.10 -2.56 -14.88
CA ILE A 191 -5.38 -3.70 -14.29
C ILE A 191 -6.35 -4.68 -13.64
N ALA A 192 -7.17 -4.19 -12.70
CA ALA A 192 -8.19 -4.99 -12.03
C ALA A 192 -9.24 -4.09 -11.36
N ARG A 193 -10.43 -4.61 -11.15
CA ARG A 193 -11.48 -3.96 -10.34
C ARG A 193 -11.44 -4.50 -8.92
N GLU A 194 -12.04 -3.72 -7.99
CA GLU A 194 -12.16 -4.11 -6.59
C GLU A 194 -12.98 -5.41 -6.46
N GLU A 195 -12.48 -6.32 -5.66
CA GLU A 195 -13.14 -7.57 -5.31
C GLU A 195 -13.15 -7.74 -3.77
N PRO A 196 -14.11 -8.48 -3.23
CA PRO A 196 -14.08 -8.82 -1.80
C PRO A 196 -12.78 -9.53 -1.41
N LEU A 197 -12.17 -9.10 -0.31
CA LEU A 197 -10.88 -9.64 0.16
C LEU A 197 -10.90 -11.17 0.25
N ASP A 198 -12.00 -11.76 0.73
CA ASP A 198 -12.14 -13.22 0.86
C ASP A 198 -12.04 -13.96 -0.50
N GLU A 199 -12.50 -13.34 -1.58
CA GLU A 199 -12.42 -13.93 -2.92
C GLU A 199 -10.99 -13.86 -3.47
N VAL A 200 -10.34 -12.71 -3.26
CA VAL A 200 -8.93 -12.50 -3.64
C VAL A 200 -8.03 -13.48 -2.89
N LEU A 201 -8.21 -13.62 -1.58
CA LEU A 201 -7.44 -14.55 -0.75
C LEU A 201 -7.64 -15.99 -1.20
N ARG A 202 -8.89 -16.44 -1.38
CA ARG A 202 -9.19 -17.82 -1.83
C ARG A 202 -8.58 -18.15 -3.19
N ARG A 203 -8.58 -17.22 -4.13
CA ARG A 203 -8.01 -17.41 -5.47
C ARG A 203 -6.49 -17.55 -5.41
N ASN A 204 -5.82 -16.67 -4.68
CA ASN A 204 -4.36 -16.60 -4.66
C ASN A 204 -3.72 -17.72 -3.83
N VAL A 205 -4.34 -18.16 -2.74
CA VAL A 205 -3.87 -19.33 -1.98
C VAL A 205 -3.94 -20.62 -2.80
N ARG A 206 -5.02 -20.81 -3.58
CA ARG A 206 -5.17 -21.99 -4.46
C ARG A 206 -4.15 -22.05 -5.58
N THR A 207 -3.72 -20.91 -6.11
CA THR A 207 -2.69 -20.85 -7.17
C THR A 207 -1.29 -21.17 -6.62
N ALA A 208 -0.98 -20.77 -5.41
CA ALA A 208 0.28 -21.10 -4.73
C ALA A 208 0.40 -22.63 -4.49
N ASP A 209 -0.68 -23.27 -4.07
CA ASP A 209 -0.73 -24.73 -3.81
C ASP A 209 -0.51 -25.57 -5.09
N ARG A 210 -1.00 -25.08 -6.22
CA ARG A 210 -0.79 -25.73 -7.53
C ARG A 210 0.64 -25.56 -8.05
N GLY A 211 1.28 -24.41 -7.83
CA GLY A 211 2.66 -24.13 -8.22
C GLY A 211 3.69 -24.97 -7.43
N SER A 212 3.42 -25.27 -6.17
CA SER A 212 4.28 -26.13 -5.34
C SER A 212 4.20 -27.62 -5.73
N ARG A 213 3.03 -28.10 -6.17
CA ARG A 213 2.86 -29.51 -6.60
C ARG A 213 3.53 -29.83 -7.92
N VAL A 214 3.68 -28.85 -8.83
CA VAL A 214 4.35 -29.06 -10.13
C VAL A 214 5.88 -29.13 -9.98
N ARG A 215 6.47 -28.51 -8.95
CA ARG A 215 7.92 -28.56 -8.69
C ARG A 215 8.37 -29.83 -7.94
N GLY A 216 7.46 -30.62 -7.38
CA GLY A 216 7.76 -31.83 -6.62
C GLY A 216 7.72 -33.14 -7.41
N GLN A 217 7.45 -33.13 -8.73
CA GLN A 217 7.36 -34.34 -9.57
C GLN A 217 8.50 -34.49 -10.60
N GLY A 218 9.57 -33.74 -10.47
CA GLY A 218 10.69 -33.69 -11.43
C GLY A 218 12.02 -34.28 -10.95
N ASP A 219 12.05 -35.10 -9.90
CA ASP A 219 13.27 -35.83 -9.51
C ASP A 219 12.92 -37.22 -8.96
N ARG A 220 12.85 -38.17 -9.87
CA ARG A 220 13.09 -39.62 -9.61
C ARG A 220 13.62 -40.26 -10.88
#